data_36468a1db73a8ebfbcae151481a686f1
#
_entry.id   36468a1db73a8ebfbcae151481a686f1
#
_cell.length_a   1.000
_cell.length_b   1.000
_cell.length_c   1.000
_cell.angle_alpha   90.00
_cell.angle_beta   90.00
_cell.angle_gamma   90.00
#
_symmetry.space_group_name_H-M   'P 1'
#
loop_
_entity.id
_entity.type
_entity.pdbx_description
1 polymer ?
#
loop_
_entity_poly.entity_id
_entity_poly.type
_entity_poly.pdbx_seq_one_letter_code
_entity_poly.pdbx_strand_id
1 'polypeptide(L)'
;MNIRVTLRWLQVLDKLEPWYKNKGEFVFWTKVTSGDSTQDRRFPEEGHYSISDHRRWNKLDHLNKVMYDGEAGDSLCIELRGVETDRFSADDELERYSREFSGSVESWVGRHQPGDEGPPDPEAMSNWRICYDVEIV
;
A
#
# COMPACT_ATOMS: atom_id res chain seq x y z
N MET A 1 -16.28 8.88 -16.00
CA MET A 1 -16.05 7.46 -15.69
C MET A 1 -15.52 7.35 -14.27
N ASN A 2 -16.20 6.60 -13.42
CA ASN A 2 -15.80 6.45 -12.03
C ASN A 2 -14.92 5.22 -11.85
N ILE A 3 -13.90 5.35 -11.01
CA ILE A 3 -13.00 4.25 -10.66
C ILE A 3 -12.98 4.06 -9.15
N ARG A 4 -12.60 2.86 -8.76
CA ARG A 4 -12.31 2.53 -7.36
C ARG A 4 -10.96 1.85 -7.28
N VAL A 5 -10.14 2.32 -6.37
CA VAL A 5 -8.84 1.73 -6.08
C VAL A 5 -8.90 1.13 -4.68
N THR A 6 -8.68 -0.17 -4.57
CA THR A 6 -8.83 -0.90 -3.32
C THR A 6 -7.53 -1.59 -2.96
N LEU A 7 -7.00 -1.30 -1.78
CA LEU A 7 -5.85 -2.00 -1.23
C LEU A 7 -6.32 -3.34 -0.70
N ARG A 8 -5.87 -4.42 -1.32
CA ARG A 8 -6.35 -5.77 -1.01
C ARG A 8 -5.59 -6.42 0.12
N TRP A 9 -4.27 -6.40 0.04
CA TRP A 9 -3.43 -6.94 1.09
C TRP A 9 -2.06 -6.26 1.05
N LEU A 10 -1.32 -6.42 2.14
CA LEU A 10 0.09 -6.07 2.19
C LEU A 10 0.85 -7.05 3.06
N GLN A 11 2.14 -7.17 2.81
CA GLN A 11 3.02 -8.07 3.53
C GLN A 11 4.31 -7.35 3.88
N VAL A 12 4.71 -7.40 5.13
CA VAL A 12 5.96 -6.80 5.58
C VAL A 12 7.03 -7.88 5.57
N LEU A 13 8.08 -7.67 4.78
CA LEU A 13 9.17 -8.64 4.61
C LEU A 13 10.32 -8.38 5.56
N ASP A 14 10.51 -7.11 5.92
CA ASP A 14 11.58 -6.70 6.83
C ASP A 14 10.98 -6.01 8.04
N LYS A 15 11.15 -6.66 9.18
CA LYS A 15 10.72 -6.11 10.45
C LYS A 15 11.76 -5.08 10.92
N LEU A 16 11.37 -3.82 10.96
CA LEU A 16 12.23 -2.72 11.38
C LEU A 16 12.40 -2.65 12.91
N GLU A 17 12.00 -3.69 13.62
CA GLU A 17 12.08 -3.81 15.07
C GLU A 17 13.39 -4.46 15.53
N PRO A 18 13.85 -4.18 16.75
CA PRO A 18 14.96 -4.92 17.34
C PRO A 18 14.66 -6.42 17.43
N TRP A 19 15.71 -7.22 17.40
CA TRP A 19 15.62 -8.69 17.37
C TRP A 19 14.84 -9.32 18.53
N TYR A 20 14.73 -8.65 19.65
CA TYR A 20 13.99 -9.16 20.81
C TYR A 20 12.48 -8.94 20.72
N LYS A 21 12.02 -8.23 19.73
CA LYS A 21 10.58 -8.06 19.45
C LYS A 21 10.20 -8.94 18.28
N ASN A 22 9.06 -9.61 18.39
CA ASN A 22 8.55 -10.47 17.34
C ASN A 22 7.36 -9.86 16.59
N LYS A 23 6.96 -8.64 16.93
CA LYS A 23 5.88 -7.91 16.26
C LYS A 23 6.26 -6.45 16.09
N GLY A 24 5.98 -5.91 14.91
CA GLY A 24 6.05 -4.49 14.64
C GLY A 24 4.67 -3.86 14.71
N GLU A 25 4.62 -2.59 15.02
CA GLU A 25 3.40 -1.79 15.08
C GLU A 25 3.39 -0.85 13.88
N PHE A 26 2.48 -1.07 12.94
CA PHE A 26 2.51 -0.39 11.66
C PHE A 26 1.27 0.47 11.43
N VAL A 27 1.49 1.61 10.80
CA VAL A 27 0.44 2.47 10.26
C VAL A 27 0.75 2.73 8.80
N PHE A 28 -0.28 2.74 7.97
CA PHE A 28 -0.15 2.94 6.53
C PHE A 28 -0.95 4.17 6.11
N TRP A 29 -0.37 4.96 5.23
CA TRP A 29 -1.05 6.10 4.61
C TRP A 29 -1.10 5.89 3.11
N THR A 30 -2.22 6.27 2.53
CA THR A 30 -2.41 6.22 1.09
C THR A 30 -2.82 7.59 0.60
N LYS A 31 -2.29 7.97 -0.56
CA LYS A 31 -2.68 9.18 -1.27
C LYS A 31 -2.90 8.79 -2.72
N VAL A 32 -4.12 8.94 -3.19
CA VAL A 32 -4.48 8.61 -4.57
C VAL A 32 -5.07 9.85 -5.22
N THR A 33 -4.50 10.21 -6.36
CA THR A 33 -4.89 11.39 -7.12
C THR A 33 -5.27 10.97 -8.53
N SER A 34 -6.43 11.42 -9.00
CA SER A 34 -6.81 11.28 -10.40
C SER A 34 -7.38 12.60 -10.88
N GLY A 35 -6.75 13.18 -11.90
CA GLY A 35 -7.10 14.54 -12.35
C GLY A 35 -6.91 15.53 -11.22
N ASP A 36 -7.98 16.27 -10.90
CA ASP A 36 -7.97 17.28 -9.84
C ASP A 36 -8.43 16.74 -8.48
N SER A 37 -8.73 15.45 -8.38
CA SER A 37 -9.26 14.85 -7.17
C SER A 37 -8.19 14.07 -6.44
N THR A 38 -8.06 14.31 -5.14
CA THR A 38 -7.11 13.61 -4.27
C THR A 38 -7.83 13.07 -3.04
N GLN A 39 -7.55 11.82 -2.68
CA GLN A 39 -8.07 11.22 -1.47
C GLN A 39 -6.91 10.67 -0.66
N ASP A 40 -6.83 11.13 0.59
CA ASP A 40 -5.83 10.69 1.56
C ASP A 40 -6.52 9.84 2.62
N ARG A 41 -5.88 8.72 2.98
CA ARG A 41 -6.43 7.82 3.99
C ARG A 41 -5.33 7.29 4.89
N ARG A 42 -5.72 6.92 6.10
CA ARG A 42 -4.84 6.28 7.09
C ARG A 42 -5.44 4.92 7.44
N PHE A 43 -4.62 3.90 7.49
CA PHE A 43 -5.03 2.56 7.88
C PHE A 43 -4.11 2.00 8.97
N PRO A 44 -4.63 1.54 10.11
CA PRO A 44 -6.03 1.64 10.52
C PRO A 44 -6.42 3.10 10.79
N GLU A 45 -7.70 3.39 10.83
CA GLU A 45 -8.16 4.75 11.07
C GLU A 45 -7.70 5.28 12.42
N GLU A 46 -7.60 4.38 13.41
CA GLU A 46 -7.05 4.66 14.72
C GLU A 46 -6.12 3.53 15.14
N GLY A 47 -5.10 3.86 15.94
CA GLY A 47 -4.16 2.86 16.43
C GLY A 47 -3.17 2.39 15.39
N HIS A 48 -2.86 1.10 15.40
CA HIS A 48 -1.90 0.49 14.51
C HIS A 48 -2.23 -0.97 14.25
N TYR A 49 -1.62 -1.55 13.21
CA TYR A 49 -1.64 -2.99 12.99
C TYR A 49 -0.42 -3.61 13.65
N SER A 50 -0.62 -4.76 14.31
CA SER A 50 0.49 -5.56 14.80
C SER A 50 0.85 -6.59 13.74
N ILE A 51 2.08 -6.52 13.24
CA ILE A 51 2.55 -7.40 12.17
C ILE A 51 3.83 -8.07 12.64
N SER A 52 3.84 -9.41 12.57
CA SER A 52 5.01 -10.23 12.91
C SER A 52 5.91 -10.40 11.69
N ASP A 53 7.21 -10.59 11.89
CA ASP A 53 8.11 -11.00 10.82
C ASP A 53 8.01 -12.52 10.51
N HIS A 54 7.25 -13.25 11.31
CA HIS A 54 7.01 -14.67 11.08
C HIS A 54 6.15 -14.87 9.83
N ARG A 55 6.51 -15.83 8.98
CA ARG A 55 5.85 -16.08 7.68
C ARG A 55 4.34 -16.21 7.73
N ARG A 56 3.78 -16.68 8.85
CA ARG A 56 2.34 -16.86 9.02
C ARG A 56 1.62 -15.57 9.41
N TRP A 57 2.34 -14.57 9.92
CA TRP A 57 1.75 -13.41 10.58
C TRP A 57 2.25 -12.08 10.02
N ASN A 58 3.00 -12.13 8.91
CA ASN A 58 3.57 -10.92 8.31
C ASN A 58 2.67 -10.31 7.23
N LYS A 59 1.49 -10.86 7.01
CA LYS A 59 0.60 -10.45 5.93
C LYS A 59 -0.78 -10.06 6.47
N LEU A 60 -1.27 -8.93 6.00
CA LEU A 60 -2.65 -8.49 6.21
C LEU A 60 -3.48 -8.92 4.99
N ASP A 61 -4.00 -10.15 5.02
CA ASP A 61 -4.64 -10.81 3.87
C ASP A 61 -5.97 -10.21 3.42
N HIS A 62 -6.74 -9.70 4.35
CA HIS A 62 -8.12 -9.27 4.09
C HIS A 62 -8.33 -7.81 4.41
N LEU A 63 -7.36 -6.99 4.02
CA LEU A 63 -7.39 -5.56 4.30
C LEU A 63 -8.59 -4.90 3.60
N ASN A 64 -8.68 -5.05 2.29
CA ASN A 64 -9.82 -4.60 1.47
C ASN A 64 -10.27 -3.17 1.78
N LYS A 65 -9.31 -2.23 1.79
CA LYS A 65 -9.57 -0.82 2.10
C LYS A 65 -9.59 0.01 0.83
N VAL A 66 -10.67 0.75 0.64
CA VAL A 66 -10.79 1.65 -0.50
C VAL A 66 -9.83 2.83 -0.31
N MET A 67 -8.94 3.03 -1.26
CA MET A 67 -8.00 4.15 -1.28
C MET A 67 -8.55 5.34 -2.06
N TYR A 68 -9.36 5.07 -3.07
CA TYR A 68 -9.95 6.10 -3.92
C TYR A 68 -11.29 5.59 -4.48
N ASP A 69 -12.28 6.47 -4.47
CA ASP A 69 -13.57 6.19 -5.11
C ASP A 69 -14.10 7.50 -5.68
N GLY A 70 -14.10 7.61 -7.00
CA GLY A 70 -14.54 8.83 -7.63
C GLY A 70 -14.22 8.90 -9.12
N GLU A 71 -14.36 10.08 -9.67
CA GLU A 71 -14.16 10.36 -11.09
C GLU A 71 -12.69 10.13 -11.49
N ALA A 72 -12.49 9.46 -12.61
CA ALA A 72 -11.18 9.29 -13.20
C ALA A 72 -10.82 10.51 -14.04
N GLY A 73 -9.62 11.05 -13.85
CA GLY A 73 -9.05 12.08 -14.70
C GLY A 73 -8.17 11.49 -15.80
N ASP A 74 -7.22 12.28 -16.28
CA ASP A 74 -6.32 11.89 -17.37
C ASP A 74 -5.19 10.98 -16.88
N SER A 75 -4.97 10.92 -15.58
CA SER A 75 -3.93 10.10 -14.96
C SER A 75 -4.40 9.60 -13.61
N LEU A 76 -3.69 8.62 -13.09
CA LEU A 76 -3.92 8.08 -11.76
C LEU A 76 -2.56 7.95 -11.08
N CYS A 77 -2.40 8.61 -9.95
CA CYS A 77 -1.18 8.52 -9.15
C CYS A 77 -1.51 7.87 -7.82
N ILE A 78 -0.80 6.79 -7.49
CA ILE A 78 -1.00 6.03 -6.26
C ILE A 78 0.28 6.11 -5.44
N GLU A 79 0.15 6.60 -4.22
CA GLU A 79 1.26 6.68 -3.27
C GLU A 79 0.89 5.96 -1.99
N LEU A 80 1.78 5.08 -1.54
CA LEU A 80 1.62 4.36 -0.29
C LEU A 80 2.85 4.57 0.58
N ARG A 81 2.59 4.71 1.86
CA ARG A 81 3.63 4.89 2.87
C ARG A 81 3.30 4.01 4.06
N GLY A 82 4.28 3.24 4.52
CA GLY A 82 4.15 2.42 5.73
C GLY A 82 5.20 2.84 6.74
N VAL A 83 4.79 2.98 7.99
CA VAL A 83 5.68 3.38 9.08
C VAL A 83 5.47 2.43 10.25
N GLU A 84 6.59 1.91 10.76
CA GLU A 84 6.59 1.21 12.02
C GLU A 84 6.72 2.24 13.14
N THR A 85 5.76 2.20 14.08
CA THR A 85 5.77 3.10 15.23
C THR A 85 6.29 2.35 16.44
N ASP A 86 7.21 3.00 17.18
CA ASP A 86 7.76 2.43 18.40
C ASP A 86 7.89 3.55 19.44
N ARG A 87 7.38 3.28 20.65
CA ARG A 87 7.43 4.29 21.71
C ARG A 87 8.84 4.58 22.21
N PHE A 88 9.82 3.72 21.89
CA PHE A 88 11.18 3.81 22.43
C PHE A 88 12.22 4.25 21.41
N SER A 89 11.86 4.36 20.15
CA SER A 89 12.79 4.74 19.10
C SER A 89 12.10 5.63 18.07
N ALA A 90 12.89 6.17 17.15
CA ALA A 90 12.33 6.92 16.03
C ALA A 90 11.50 5.98 15.15
N ASP A 91 10.47 6.52 14.52
CA ASP A 91 9.67 5.77 13.58
C ASP A 91 10.51 5.35 12.37
N ASP A 92 10.31 4.12 11.93
CA ASP A 92 10.97 3.56 10.76
C ASP A 92 9.99 3.46 9.61
N GLU A 93 10.45 3.81 8.40
CA GLU A 93 9.62 3.77 7.21
C GLU A 93 9.95 2.57 6.33
N LEU A 94 8.91 1.95 5.80
CA LEU A 94 9.03 1.02 4.69
C LEU A 94 9.31 1.81 3.42
N GLU A 95 9.77 1.14 2.36
CA GLU A 95 10.01 1.80 1.09
C GLU A 95 8.73 2.49 0.60
N ARG A 96 8.84 3.74 0.18
CA ARG A 96 7.68 4.45 -0.37
C ARG A 96 7.35 3.89 -1.73
N TYR A 97 6.06 3.63 -1.94
CA TYR A 97 5.56 3.23 -3.23
C TYR A 97 4.89 4.43 -3.91
N SER A 98 5.24 4.65 -5.15
CA SER A 98 4.60 5.67 -5.98
C SER A 98 4.52 5.18 -7.41
N ARG A 99 3.34 5.23 -7.99
CA ARG A 99 3.14 4.87 -9.39
C ARG A 99 2.13 5.77 -10.04
N GLU A 100 2.44 6.19 -11.27
CA GLU A 100 1.55 6.98 -12.10
C GLU A 100 1.11 6.17 -13.32
N PHE A 101 -0.20 6.16 -13.54
CA PHE A 101 -0.82 5.58 -14.71
C PHE A 101 -1.29 6.72 -15.62
N SER A 102 -1.09 6.56 -16.92
CA SER A 102 -1.54 7.52 -17.91
C SER A 102 -2.19 6.78 -19.08
N GLY A 103 -2.79 7.52 -19.99
CA GLY A 103 -3.50 6.94 -21.12
C GLY A 103 -4.96 6.64 -20.80
N SER A 104 -5.53 5.60 -21.40
CA SER A 104 -6.92 5.26 -21.19
C SER A 104 -7.16 4.64 -19.81
N VAL A 105 -8.30 4.97 -19.23
CA VAL A 105 -8.69 4.42 -17.91
C VAL A 105 -8.74 2.90 -17.93
N GLU A 106 -9.18 2.32 -19.03
CA GLU A 106 -9.25 0.86 -19.18
C GLU A 106 -7.89 0.20 -19.07
N SER A 107 -6.81 0.91 -19.41
CA SER A 107 -5.45 0.37 -19.28
C SER A 107 -4.97 0.30 -17.84
N TRP A 108 -5.62 1.00 -16.90
CA TRP A 108 -5.28 0.99 -15.48
C TRP A 108 -5.95 -0.16 -14.73
N VAL A 109 -7.04 -0.69 -15.30
CA VAL A 109 -7.88 -1.70 -14.64
C VAL A 109 -7.14 -3.00 -14.47
N GLY A 110 -7.26 -3.59 -13.28
CA GLY A 110 -6.69 -4.88 -12.96
C GLY A 110 -6.05 -4.91 -11.58
N ARG A 111 -5.45 -6.04 -11.28
CA ARG A 111 -4.72 -6.25 -10.04
C ARG A 111 -3.26 -5.91 -10.22
N HIS A 112 -2.72 -5.14 -9.31
CA HIS A 112 -1.33 -4.71 -9.30
C HIS A 112 -0.64 -5.21 -8.03
N GLN A 113 0.50 -5.88 -8.21
CA GLN A 113 1.26 -6.49 -7.11
C GLN A 113 2.73 -6.07 -7.19
N PRO A 114 3.04 -4.78 -6.94
CA PRO A 114 4.43 -4.32 -6.96
C PRO A 114 5.29 -5.12 -5.99
N GLY A 115 6.50 -5.47 -6.43
CA GLY A 115 7.42 -6.26 -5.64
C GLY A 115 7.23 -7.76 -5.72
N ASP A 116 6.17 -8.22 -6.42
CA ASP A 116 5.84 -9.64 -6.50
C ASP A 116 5.42 -10.08 -7.90
N GLU A 117 5.72 -9.27 -8.92
CA GLU A 117 5.33 -9.55 -10.31
C GLU A 117 6.39 -10.32 -11.10
N GLY A 118 7.46 -10.72 -10.42
CA GLY A 118 8.57 -11.44 -11.05
C GLY A 118 9.54 -10.52 -11.77
N PRO A 119 10.71 -11.04 -12.18
CA PRO A 119 11.68 -10.24 -12.92
C PRO A 119 11.30 -10.09 -14.39
N PRO A 120 11.51 -8.92 -15.02
CA PRO A 120 11.99 -7.71 -14.35
C PRO A 120 10.83 -6.86 -13.82
N ASP A 121 10.62 -6.89 -12.52
CA ASP A 121 9.63 -6.01 -11.90
C ASP A 121 10.29 -4.64 -11.64
N PRO A 122 9.89 -3.57 -12.36
CA PRO A 122 10.52 -2.27 -12.18
C PRO A 122 10.18 -1.62 -10.83
N GLU A 123 9.21 -2.16 -10.12
CA GLU A 123 8.76 -1.66 -8.83
C GLU A 123 9.11 -2.63 -7.70
N ALA A 124 10.09 -3.51 -7.90
CA ALA A 124 10.52 -4.46 -6.89
C ALA A 124 10.90 -3.74 -5.60
N MET A 125 10.33 -4.20 -4.49
CA MET A 125 10.57 -3.65 -3.17
C MET A 125 11.20 -4.69 -2.28
N SER A 126 12.12 -4.26 -1.41
CA SER A 126 12.88 -5.18 -0.57
C SER A 126 12.25 -5.46 0.79
N ASN A 127 11.46 -4.53 1.34
CA ASN A 127 10.99 -4.68 2.71
C ASN A 127 9.48 -4.82 2.87
N TRP A 128 8.70 -4.67 1.80
CA TRP A 128 7.27 -5.00 1.84
C TRP A 128 6.73 -5.28 0.45
N ARG A 129 5.56 -5.90 0.42
CA ARG A 129 4.79 -6.17 -0.80
C ARG A 129 3.38 -5.68 -0.61
N ILE A 130 2.78 -5.20 -1.69
CA ILE A 130 1.44 -4.66 -1.69
C ILE A 130 0.63 -5.27 -2.83
N CYS A 131 -0.68 -5.25 -2.68
CA CYS A 131 -1.60 -5.65 -3.74
C CYS A 131 -2.81 -4.72 -3.70
N TYR A 132 -3.11 -4.11 -4.83
CA TYR A 132 -4.30 -3.31 -4.98
C TYR A 132 -4.98 -3.58 -6.31
N ASP A 133 -6.27 -3.30 -6.35
CA ASP A 133 -7.07 -3.41 -7.56
C ASP A 133 -7.52 -2.03 -8.02
N VAL A 134 -7.50 -1.82 -9.33
CA VAL A 134 -8.15 -0.68 -9.97
C VAL A 134 -9.33 -1.22 -10.76
N GLU A 135 -10.51 -0.67 -10.54
CA GLU A 135 -11.71 -1.10 -11.22
C GLU A 135 -12.58 0.09 -11.64
N ILE A 136 -13.32 -0.10 -12.72
CA ILE A 136 -14.32 0.85 -13.18
C ILE A 136 -15.63 0.51 -12.49
N VAL A 137 -16.26 1.49 -11.88
CA VAL A 137 -17.51 1.29 -11.12
C VAL A 137 -18.65 2.16 -11.62
#